data_d36674821aad9c49fe8bfe6f0075988a
#
_entry.id   d36674821aad9c49fe8bfe6f0075988a
#
_cell.length_a   1.000
_cell.length_b   1.000
_cell.length_c   1.000
_cell.angle_alpha   90.00
_cell.angle_beta   90.00
_cell.angle_gamma   90.00
#
_symmetry.space_group_name_H-M   'P 1'
#
loop_
_entity.id
_entity.type
_entity.pdbx_description
1 polymer ?
#
loop_
_entity_poly.entity_id
_entity_poly.type
_entity_poly.pdbx_seq_one_letter_code
_entity_poly.pdbx_strand_id
1 'polypeptide(L)' 'MISSARQKVVGAKQTLKALEKGEALHVFIAADAEEKVTRPVLTVCDTSGIKPHYVETMQQLGKMCGIKVKAAVAAITEE' A
#
# COMPACT_ATOMS: atom_id res chain seq x y z
N MET A 1 -10.65 -5.63 6.88
CA MET A 1 -10.50 -5.08 5.55
C MET A 1 -9.26 -5.60 4.85
N ILE A 2 -8.09 -5.03 5.09
CA ILE A 2 -6.89 -5.50 4.39
C ILE A 2 -6.52 -6.94 4.74
N SER A 3 -6.72 -7.34 5.99
CA SER A 3 -6.40 -8.70 6.44
C SER A 3 -7.37 -9.76 5.89
N SER A 4 -8.55 -9.33 5.44
CA SER A 4 -9.53 -10.24 4.88
C SER A 4 -9.51 -10.26 3.35
N ALA A 5 -8.64 -9.45 2.73
CA ALA A 5 -8.53 -9.41 1.28
C ALA A 5 -7.96 -10.72 0.76
N ARG A 6 -8.46 -11.16 -0.40
CA ARG A 6 -7.99 -12.39 -1.03
C ARG A 6 -6.55 -12.27 -1.49
N GLN A 7 -6.20 -11.13 -2.08
CA GLN A 7 -4.84 -10.89 -2.51
C GLN A 7 -4.39 -9.49 -2.12
N LYS A 8 -3.19 -9.43 -1.62
CA LYS A 8 -2.55 -8.17 -1.26
C LYS A 8 -1.08 -8.23 -1.61
N VAL A 9 -0.50 -7.08 -1.83
CA VAL A 9 0.94 -6.94 -2.02
C VAL A 9 1.47 -5.99 -0.97
N VAL A 10 2.68 -6.21 -0.51
CA VAL A 10 3.29 -5.41 0.55
C VAL A 10 4.61 -4.86 0.03
N GLY A 11 4.85 -3.60 0.31
CA GLY A 11 6.06 -2.91 -0.11
C GLY A 11 5.83 -1.97 -1.28
N ALA A 12 6.64 -0.90 -1.34
CA ALA A 12 6.47 0.14 -2.34
C ALA A 12 6.64 -0.40 -3.77
N LYS A 13 7.65 -1.22 -3.98
CA LYS A 13 7.95 -1.76 -5.30
C LYS A 13 6.82 -2.63 -5.83
N GLN A 14 6.30 -3.51 -4.99
CA GLN A 14 5.20 -4.39 -5.38
C GLN A 14 3.91 -3.59 -5.62
N THR A 15 3.66 -2.60 -4.78
CA THR A 15 2.49 -1.73 -4.94
C THR A 15 2.58 -0.94 -6.24
N LEU A 16 3.76 -0.43 -6.59
CA LEU A 16 3.95 0.28 -7.84
C LEU A 16 3.65 -0.62 -9.04
N LYS A 17 4.11 -1.86 -9.01
CA LYS A 17 3.82 -2.81 -10.08
C LYS A 17 2.32 -3.04 -10.23
N ALA A 18 1.62 -3.22 -9.11
CA ALA A 18 0.18 -3.43 -9.15
C ALA A 18 -0.54 -2.21 -9.71
N LEU A 19 -0.10 -1.00 -9.33
CA LEU A 19 -0.68 0.23 -9.85
C LEU A 19 -0.45 0.37 -11.35
N GLU A 20 0.75 0.07 -11.82
CA GLU A 20 1.10 0.16 -13.23
C GLU A 20 0.29 -0.80 -14.09
N LYS A 21 -0.05 -1.96 -13.54
CA LYS A 21 -0.86 -2.96 -14.24
C LYS A 21 -2.37 -2.70 -14.09
N GLY A 22 -2.75 -1.69 -13.34
CA GLY A 22 -4.15 -1.42 -13.08
C GLY A 22 -4.84 -2.44 -12.20
N GLU A 23 -4.07 -3.16 -11.38
CA GLU A 23 -4.58 -4.22 -10.53
C GLU A 23 -4.85 -3.79 -9.10
N ALA A 24 -4.36 -2.64 -8.69
CA ALA A 24 -4.52 -2.16 -7.31
C ALA A 24 -5.93 -1.63 -7.11
N LEU A 25 -6.66 -2.22 -6.18
CA LEU A 25 -8.01 -1.77 -5.81
C LEU A 25 -7.94 -0.71 -4.71
N HIS A 26 -7.09 -0.94 -3.72
CA HIS A 26 -6.88 -0.01 -2.61
C HIS A 26 -5.40 0.06 -2.30
N VAL A 27 -4.93 1.24 -1.93
CA VAL A 27 -3.54 1.46 -1.56
C VAL A 27 -3.49 2.03 -0.15
N PHE A 28 -2.60 1.50 0.67
CA PHE A 28 -2.40 1.93 2.07
C PHE A 28 -0.99 2.43 2.25
N ILE A 29 -0.85 3.55 2.93
CA ILE A 29 0.45 4.19 3.15
C ILE A 29 0.60 4.49 4.64
N ALA A 30 1.75 4.12 5.19
CA ALA A 30 2.06 4.45 6.58
C ALA A 30 2.53 5.91 6.66
N ALA A 31 1.91 6.66 7.55
CA ALA A 31 2.19 8.09 7.67
C ALA A 31 3.61 8.38 8.17
N ASP A 32 4.22 7.45 8.89
CA ASP A 32 5.57 7.62 9.40
C ASP A 32 6.65 7.05 8.47
N ALA A 33 6.28 6.58 7.28
CA ALA A 33 7.25 6.07 6.32
C ALA A 33 8.02 7.22 5.67
N GLU A 34 9.24 6.93 5.22
CA GLU A 34 10.06 7.94 4.57
C GLU A 34 9.40 8.43 3.29
N GLU A 35 9.44 9.74 3.09
CA GLU A 35 8.81 10.37 1.93
C GLU A 35 9.37 9.85 0.62
N LYS A 36 10.67 9.61 0.54
CA LYS A 36 11.28 9.10 -0.69
C LYS A 36 10.79 7.70 -1.06
N VAL A 37 10.24 6.97 -0.09
CA VAL A 37 9.64 5.65 -0.34
C VAL A 37 8.20 5.80 -0.79
N THR A 38 7.44 6.70 -0.16
CA THR A 38 6.01 6.85 -0.43
C THR A 38 5.70 7.75 -1.61
N ARG A 39 6.55 8.71 -1.91
CA ARG A 39 6.31 9.68 -2.98
C ARG A 39 6.06 9.05 -4.35
N PRO A 40 6.87 8.07 -4.80
CA PRO A 40 6.60 7.44 -6.10
C PRO A 40 5.24 6.77 -6.15
N VAL A 41 4.84 6.15 -5.04
CA VAL A 41 3.54 5.49 -4.94
C VAL A 41 2.42 6.53 -5.00
N LEU A 42 2.56 7.62 -4.28
CA LEU A 42 1.57 8.69 -4.27
C LEU A 42 1.41 9.31 -5.66
N THR A 43 2.51 9.50 -6.37
CA THR A 43 2.48 10.06 -7.73
C THR A 43 1.68 9.16 -8.67
N VAL A 44 1.91 7.85 -8.61
CA VAL A 44 1.19 6.91 -9.46
C VAL A 44 -0.28 6.79 -9.04
N CYS A 45 -0.55 6.84 -7.74
CA CYS A 45 -1.93 6.85 -7.24
C CYS A 45 -2.70 8.04 -7.81
N ASP A 46 -2.08 9.21 -7.80
CA ASP A 46 -2.69 10.42 -8.33
C ASP A 46 -3.00 10.28 -9.81
N THR A 47 -2.04 9.78 -10.59
CA THR A 47 -2.22 9.56 -12.03
C THR A 47 -3.30 8.52 -12.31
N SER A 48 -3.40 7.51 -11.47
CA SER A 48 -4.37 6.42 -11.64
C SER A 48 -5.75 6.73 -11.07
N GLY A 49 -5.89 7.85 -10.40
CA GLY A 49 -7.17 8.23 -9.79
C GLY A 49 -7.51 7.44 -8.54
N ILE A 50 -6.52 6.86 -7.89
CA ILE A 50 -6.72 6.09 -6.67
C ILE A 50 -6.34 6.93 -5.46
N LYS A 51 -7.24 7.02 -4.49
CA LYS A 51 -6.96 7.74 -3.25
C LYS A 51 -6.30 6.80 -2.25
N PRO A 52 -5.08 7.10 -1.80
CA PRO A 52 -4.44 6.25 -0.80
C PRO A 52 -5.09 6.41 0.57
N HIS A 53 -5.11 5.32 1.32
CA HIS A 53 -5.55 5.33 2.71
C HIS A 53 -4.32 5.42 3.61
N TYR A 54 -4.35 6.33 4.58
CA TYR A 54 -3.20 6.51 5.48
C TYR A 54 -3.40 5.72 6.77
N VAL A 55 -2.35 5.05 7.18
CA VAL A 55 -2.29 4.34 8.45
C VAL A 55 -1.23 5.04 9.30
N GLU A 56 -1.45 5.15 10.60
CA GLU A 56 -0.58 5.93 11.47
C GLU A 56 0.88 5.53 11.42
N THR A 57 1.18 4.23 11.48
CA THR A 57 2.55 3.75 11.54
C THR A 57 2.78 2.58 10.62
N MET A 58 4.05 2.39 10.23
CA MET A 58 4.46 1.23 9.44
C MET A 58 4.20 -0.08 10.19
N GLN A 59 4.39 -0.05 11.51
CA GLN A 59 4.16 -1.22 12.35
C GLN A 59 2.69 -1.63 12.30
N GLN A 60 1.81 -0.66 12.38
CA GLN A 60 0.37 -0.88 12.32
C GLN A 60 -0.04 -1.45 10.97
N LEU A 61 0.52 -0.89 9.89
CA LEU A 61 0.23 -1.38 8.54
C LEU A 61 0.71 -2.81 8.35
N GLY A 62 1.88 -3.15 8.88
CA GLY A 62 2.39 -4.52 8.84
C GLY A 62 1.43 -5.48 9.53
N LYS A 63 0.91 -5.09 10.69
CA LYS A 63 -0.07 -5.91 11.41
C LYS A 63 -1.35 -6.10 10.60
N MET A 64 -1.82 -5.04 9.95
CA MET A 64 -3.01 -5.12 9.11
C MET A 64 -2.81 -6.08 7.94
N CYS A 65 -1.60 -6.19 7.44
CA CYS A 65 -1.26 -7.11 6.36
C CYS A 65 -1.04 -8.55 6.85
N GLY A 66 -1.00 -8.75 8.16
CA GLY A 66 -0.76 -10.07 8.74
C GLY A 66 0.68 -10.53 8.67
N ILE A 67 1.63 -9.60 8.56
CA ILE A 67 3.05 -9.91 8.52
C ILE A 67 3.72 -9.48 9.82
N LYS A 68 4.89 -10.06 10.08
CA LYS A 68 5.61 -9.82 11.33
C LYS A 68 6.54 -8.62 11.29
N VAL A 69 6.70 -8.02 10.12
CA VAL A 69 7.58 -6.86 9.95
C VAL A 69 6.72 -5.64 9.59
N LYS A 70 7.30 -4.46 9.72
CA LYS A 70 6.61 -3.24 9.38
C LYS A 70 6.52 -3.08 7.87
N ALA A 71 5.49 -2.36 7.41
CA ALA A 71 5.26 -2.10 5.99
C ALA A 71 5.05 -0.61 5.76
N ALA A 72 5.78 -0.04 4.81
CA ALA A 72 5.62 1.37 4.45
C ALA A 72 4.41 1.58 3.55
N VAL A 73 4.16 0.63 2.66
CA VAL A 73 3.09 0.71 1.66
C VAL A 73 2.54 -0.69 1.44
N ALA A 74 1.26 -0.77 1.16
CA ALA A 74 0.61 -2.03 0.81
C ALA A 74 -0.56 -1.74 -0.12
N ALA A 75 -1.00 -2.76 -0.85
CA ALA A 75 -2.15 -2.63 -1.72
C ALA A 75 -2.98 -3.91 -1.72
N ILE A 76 -4.27 -3.75 -1.94
CA ILE A 76 -5.19 -4.86 -2.13
C ILE A 76 -5.40 -4.99 -3.64
N THR A 77 -5.16 -6.17 -4.17
CA THR A 77 -5.33 -6.46 -5.59
C THR A 77 -6.54 -7.35 -5.87
N GLU A 78 -7.08 -7.98 -4.83
CA GLU A 78 -8.30 -8.76 -4.94
C GLU A 78 -8.99 -8.79 -3.58
N GLU A 79 -10.22 -8.36 -3.53
CA GLU A 79 -11.01 -8.36 -2.30
C GLU A 79 -11.68 -9.69 -2.00
#